data_95e9b96a8fb0dcf5d07924572708d032
#
_entry.id   95e9b96a8fb0dcf5d07924572708d032
#
_cell.length_a   1.000
_cell.length_b   1.000
_cell.length_c   1.000
_cell.angle_alpha   90.00
_cell.angle_beta   90.00
_cell.angle_gamma   90.00
#
_symmetry.space_group_name_H-M   'P 1'
#
loop_
_entity.id
_entity.type
_entity.pdbx_description
1 polymer ?
#
loop_
_entity_poly.entity_id
_entity_poly.type
_entity_poly.pdbx_seq_one_letter_code
_entity_poly.pdbx_strand_id
1 'polypeptide(L)'
;MANDEEPVHATVDDRAGTPSTDAERVAVACLRAGIETALPKTVVSDAVSLDGSALHVGGSPYDLDGFDRIVVVGGGKAADGAASALESILGDRIDTGVIVVDEPGNSASEGDPAGSRIERVVGGHPVPTSEGVDGTDRAVELVRSADENTLVV
;
A
#
# COMPACT_ATOMS: atom_id res chain seq x y z
N MET A 1 4.79 -24.17 14.95
CA MET A 1 5.00 -22.96 15.77
C MET A 1 4.19 -21.88 15.07
N ALA A 2 3.07 -21.47 15.64
CA ALA A 2 2.23 -20.44 15.09
C ALA A 2 2.92 -19.10 15.37
N ASN A 3 3.21 -18.32 14.32
CA ASN A 3 3.58 -16.93 14.46
C ASN A 3 2.29 -16.16 14.79
N ASP A 4 2.18 -15.70 16.03
CA ASP A 4 1.23 -14.68 16.41
C ASP A 4 1.74 -13.36 15.74
N GLU A 5 1.23 -13.05 14.56
CA GLU A 5 1.33 -11.70 14.02
C GLU A 5 0.42 -10.82 14.87
N GLU A 6 1.01 -10.06 15.77
CA GLU A 6 0.28 -8.98 16.45
C GLU A 6 -0.24 -8.00 15.39
N PRO A 7 -1.53 -7.63 15.44
CA PRO A 7 -2.06 -6.64 14.52
C PRO A 7 -1.34 -5.31 14.74
N VAL A 8 -0.91 -4.68 13.64
CA VAL A 8 -0.32 -3.34 13.64
C VAL A 8 -1.37 -2.36 14.18
N HIS A 9 -1.28 -2.08 15.47
CA HIS A 9 -2.11 -1.07 16.09
C HIS A 9 -1.59 0.30 15.67
N ALA A 10 -2.43 1.07 14.94
CA ALA A 10 -2.21 2.50 14.86
C ALA A 10 -2.10 3.02 16.31
N THR A 11 -0.91 3.45 16.71
CA THR A 11 -0.67 3.95 18.05
C THR A 11 -1.38 5.29 18.20
N VAL A 12 -2.60 5.25 18.69
CA VAL A 12 -3.17 6.42 19.37
C VAL A 12 -2.27 6.65 20.57
N ASP A 13 -1.59 7.81 20.59
CA ASP A 13 -0.64 8.19 21.62
C ASP A 13 -1.24 7.89 23.02
N ASP A 14 -0.63 7.00 23.78
CA ASP A 14 -1.03 6.65 25.15
C ASP A 14 -1.02 7.84 26.13
N ARG A 15 -0.66 9.04 25.66
CA ARG A 15 -0.77 10.30 26.41
C ARG A 15 -2.21 10.83 26.55
N ALA A 16 -3.13 10.40 25.72
CA ALA A 16 -4.56 10.58 25.98
C ALA A 16 -4.96 9.54 27.03
N GLY A 17 -5.18 9.99 28.26
CA GLY A 17 -5.47 9.12 29.42
C GLY A 17 -6.51 8.04 29.09
N THR A 18 -6.41 6.90 29.76
CA THR A 18 -7.35 5.77 29.58
C THR A 18 -8.79 6.26 29.71
N PRO A 19 -9.69 5.94 28.75
CA PRO A 19 -11.09 6.36 28.81
C PRO A 19 -11.72 5.99 30.15
N SER A 20 -12.23 6.96 30.86
CA SER A 20 -12.73 6.81 32.25
C SER A 20 -14.21 6.51 32.31
N THR A 21 -14.95 6.88 31.26
CA THR A 21 -16.40 6.68 31.16
C THR A 21 -16.79 5.76 30.00
N ASP A 22 -18.00 5.20 30.07
CA ASP A 22 -18.53 4.37 28.95
C ASP A 22 -18.66 5.18 27.66
N ALA A 23 -19.05 6.44 27.76
CA ALA A 23 -19.18 7.34 26.60
C ALA A 23 -17.81 7.59 25.93
N GLU A 24 -16.75 7.81 26.71
CA GLU A 24 -15.40 7.96 26.20
C GLU A 24 -14.89 6.68 25.53
N ARG A 25 -15.17 5.52 26.13
CA ARG A 25 -14.81 4.22 25.51
C ARG A 25 -15.49 4.00 24.17
N VAL A 26 -16.79 4.31 24.07
CA VAL A 26 -17.54 4.21 22.82
C VAL A 26 -16.98 5.19 21.78
N ALA A 27 -16.73 6.43 22.16
CA ALA A 27 -16.16 7.44 21.25
C ALA A 27 -14.79 7.01 20.69
N VAL A 28 -13.90 6.53 21.56
CA VAL A 28 -12.57 6.02 21.14
C VAL A 28 -12.71 4.80 20.24
N ALA A 29 -13.63 3.87 20.54
CA ALA A 29 -13.87 2.70 19.71
C ALA A 29 -14.40 3.10 18.32
N CYS A 30 -15.31 4.06 18.22
CA CYS A 30 -15.81 4.59 16.94
C CYS A 30 -14.71 5.26 16.13
N LEU A 31 -13.88 6.09 16.77
CA LEU A 31 -12.73 6.73 16.10
C LEU A 31 -11.74 5.70 15.58
N ARG A 32 -11.39 4.72 16.40
CA ARG A 32 -10.48 3.64 16.01
C ARG A 32 -11.03 2.86 14.83
N ALA A 33 -12.27 2.41 14.88
CA ALA A 33 -12.93 1.69 13.79
C ALA A 33 -12.94 2.53 12.49
N GLY A 34 -13.20 3.84 12.58
CA GLY A 34 -13.16 4.74 11.44
C GLY A 34 -11.77 4.85 10.84
N ILE A 35 -10.72 4.98 11.67
CA ILE A 35 -9.33 5.04 11.21
C ILE A 35 -8.93 3.71 10.55
N GLU A 36 -9.18 2.57 11.19
CA GLU A 36 -8.84 1.24 10.67
C GLU A 36 -9.49 0.98 9.31
N THR A 37 -10.75 1.37 9.13
CA THR A 37 -11.48 1.23 7.87
C THR A 37 -10.92 2.15 6.77
N ALA A 38 -10.33 3.29 7.14
CA ALA A 38 -9.77 4.26 6.20
C ALA A 38 -8.28 4.03 5.87
N LEU A 39 -7.64 3.04 6.49
CA LEU A 39 -6.25 2.72 6.16
C LEU A 39 -6.12 2.32 4.69
N PRO A 40 -5.11 2.84 3.95
CA PRO A 40 -4.94 2.56 2.52
C PRO A 40 -4.88 1.07 2.19
N LYS A 41 -4.20 0.28 3.02
CA LYS A 41 -4.14 -1.18 2.87
C LYS A 41 -5.54 -1.80 2.96
N THR A 42 -6.35 -1.40 3.95
CA THR A 42 -7.72 -1.90 4.13
C THR A 42 -8.60 -1.53 2.95
N VAL A 43 -8.58 -0.24 2.56
CA VAL A 43 -9.40 0.26 1.44
C VAL A 43 -9.09 -0.48 0.13
N VAL A 44 -7.82 -0.70 -0.18
CA VAL A 44 -7.41 -1.44 -1.39
C VAL A 44 -7.80 -2.91 -1.27
N SER A 45 -7.57 -3.55 -0.12
CA SER A 45 -7.94 -4.96 0.08
C SER A 45 -9.45 -5.22 -0.02
N ASP A 46 -10.27 -4.23 0.35
CA ASP A 46 -11.73 -4.32 0.23
C ASP A 46 -12.22 -4.06 -1.20
N ALA A 47 -11.52 -3.22 -1.95
CA ALA A 47 -11.91 -2.81 -3.30
C ALA A 47 -11.33 -3.69 -4.41
N VAL A 48 -10.24 -4.42 -4.13
CA VAL A 48 -9.49 -5.20 -5.12
C VAL A 48 -9.44 -6.65 -4.70
N SER A 49 -9.74 -7.56 -5.62
CA SER A 49 -9.60 -9.00 -5.39
C SER A 49 -9.17 -9.72 -6.67
N LEU A 50 -8.52 -10.87 -6.53
CA LEU A 50 -8.06 -11.71 -7.64
C LEU A 50 -8.73 -13.06 -7.56
N ASP A 51 -9.39 -13.47 -8.67
CA ASP A 51 -9.96 -14.80 -8.83
C ASP A 51 -9.40 -15.42 -10.13
N GLY A 52 -8.46 -16.35 -9.98
CA GLY A 52 -7.71 -16.89 -11.12
C GLY A 52 -6.93 -15.79 -11.85
N SER A 53 -7.30 -15.52 -13.12
CA SER A 53 -6.74 -14.38 -13.88
C SER A 53 -7.62 -13.13 -13.84
N ALA A 54 -8.80 -13.17 -13.25
CA ALA A 54 -9.69 -12.03 -13.19
C ALA A 54 -9.36 -11.13 -11.98
N LEU A 55 -8.82 -9.96 -12.24
CA LEU A 55 -8.64 -8.90 -11.25
C LEU A 55 -9.92 -8.06 -11.17
N HIS A 56 -10.54 -8.04 -10.01
CA HIS A 56 -11.72 -7.23 -9.75
C HIS A 56 -11.29 -5.93 -9.05
N VAL A 57 -11.65 -4.77 -9.62
CA VAL A 57 -11.40 -3.45 -9.03
C VAL A 57 -12.73 -2.71 -8.93
N GLY A 58 -13.20 -2.44 -7.71
CA GLY A 58 -14.49 -1.79 -7.48
C GLY A 58 -15.67 -2.52 -8.14
N GLY A 59 -15.58 -3.86 -8.28
CA GLY A 59 -16.59 -4.69 -8.91
C GLY A 59 -16.44 -4.84 -10.44
N SER A 60 -15.50 -4.14 -11.09
CA SER A 60 -15.19 -4.30 -12.51
C SER A 60 -14.10 -5.34 -12.72
N PRO A 61 -14.31 -6.38 -13.56
CA PRO A 61 -13.30 -7.39 -13.84
C PRO A 61 -12.33 -6.95 -14.94
N TYR A 62 -11.07 -7.31 -14.77
CA TYR A 62 -9.99 -7.15 -15.75
C TYR A 62 -9.29 -8.50 -15.90
N ASP A 63 -9.18 -9.01 -17.12
CA ASP A 63 -8.49 -10.28 -17.40
C ASP A 63 -6.98 -10.01 -17.49
N LEU A 64 -6.23 -10.54 -16.52
CA LEU A 64 -4.78 -10.38 -16.45
C LEU A 64 -4.05 -11.25 -17.48
N ASP A 65 -4.66 -12.29 -18.03
CA ASP A 65 -4.05 -13.12 -19.08
C ASP A 65 -3.92 -12.36 -20.41
N GLY A 66 -4.56 -11.18 -20.53
CA GLY A 66 -4.39 -10.27 -21.65
C GLY A 66 -3.14 -9.40 -21.57
N PHE A 67 -2.36 -9.46 -20.48
CA PHE A 67 -1.17 -8.65 -20.27
C PHE A 67 0.06 -9.51 -20.05
N ASP A 68 1.15 -9.15 -20.73
CA ASP A 68 2.45 -9.81 -20.58
C ASP A 68 3.23 -9.27 -19.36
N ARG A 69 2.85 -8.08 -18.86
CA ARG A 69 3.57 -7.38 -17.81
C ARG A 69 2.63 -6.57 -16.92
N ILE A 70 2.86 -6.61 -15.60
CA ILE A 70 2.16 -5.80 -14.61
C ILE A 70 3.17 -4.93 -13.86
N VAL A 71 2.96 -3.62 -13.92
CA VAL A 71 3.84 -2.61 -13.31
C VAL A 71 3.05 -1.78 -12.31
N VAL A 72 3.59 -1.58 -11.12
CA VAL A 72 2.97 -0.74 -10.08
C VAL A 72 3.76 0.55 -9.92
N VAL A 73 3.09 1.70 -10.03
CA VAL A 73 3.70 3.01 -9.80
C VAL A 73 2.81 3.88 -8.92
N GLY A 74 3.43 4.68 -8.07
CA GLY A 74 2.65 5.53 -7.19
C GLY A 74 3.46 6.52 -6.38
N GLY A 75 2.78 7.37 -5.65
CA GLY A 75 3.42 8.32 -4.75
C GLY A 75 2.49 8.90 -3.71
N GLY A 76 3.07 9.29 -2.58
CA GLY A 76 2.38 9.93 -1.47
C GLY A 76 2.15 9.03 -0.26
N LYS A 77 1.48 9.60 0.75
CA LYS A 77 1.31 8.96 2.08
C LYS A 77 0.55 7.62 2.06
N ALA A 78 -0.35 7.44 1.10
CA ALA A 78 -1.14 6.22 0.97
C ALA A 78 -0.42 5.12 0.17
N ALA A 79 0.65 5.47 -0.57
CA ALA A 79 1.26 4.59 -1.55
C ALA A 79 1.82 3.29 -0.95
N ASP A 80 2.46 3.36 0.22
CA ASP A 80 3.01 2.17 0.87
C ASP A 80 1.92 1.16 1.27
N GLY A 81 0.86 1.62 1.93
CA GLY A 81 -0.25 0.76 2.29
C GLY A 81 -0.98 0.17 1.08
N ALA A 82 -1.16 0.96 0.01
CA ALA A 82 -1.77 0.50 -1.23
C ALA A 82 -0.89 -0.55 -1.93
N ALA A 83 0.42 -0.28 -2.05
CA ALA A 83 1.39 -1.21 -2.64
C ALA A 83 1.44 -2.53 -1.87
N SER A 84 1.45 -2.48 -0.53
CA SER A 84 1.42 -3.69 0.31
C SER A 84 0.17 -4.52 0.11
N ALA A 85 -0.99 -3.89 -0.10
CA ALA A 85 -2.22 -4.60 -0.43
C ALA A 85 -2.12 -5.25 -1.83
N LEU A 86 -1.64 -4.51 -2.83
CA LEU A 86 -1.47 -5.04 -4.18
C LEU A 86 -0.48 -6.20 -4.23
N GLU A 87 0.65 -6.13 -3.51
CA GLU A 87 1.58 -7.26 -3.37
C GLU A 87 0.92 -8.49 -2.75
N SER A 88 0.09 -8.29 -1.74
CA SER A 88 -0.65 -9.39 -1.09
C SER A 88 -1.68 -10.04 -2.03
N ILE A 89 -2.30 -9.25 -2.94
CA ILE A 89 -3.35 -9.72 -3.86
C ILE A 89 -2.75 -10.32 -5.12
N LEU A 90 -1.81 -9.63 -5.76
CA LEU A 90 -1.24 -10.00 -7.06
C LEU A 90 -0.03 -10.93 -6.94
N GLY A 91 0.73 -10.82 -5.84
CA GLY A 91 1.89 -11.67 -5.58
C GLY A 91 2.90 -11.66 -6.74
N ASP A 92 3.20 -12.86 -7.24
CA ASP A 92 4.18 -13.07 -8.30
C ASP A 92 3.74 -12.53 -9.68
N ARG A 93 2.52 -12.07 -9.83
CA ARG A 93 2.03 -11.45 -11.07
C ARG A 93 2.56 -10.02 -11.26
N ILE A 94 3.02 -9.35 -10.20
CA ILE A 94 3.72 -8.07 -10.33
C ILE A 94 5.13 -8.35 -10.86
N ASP A 95 5.48 -7.74 -11.98
CA ASP A 95 6.82 -7.86 -12.54
C ASP A 95 7.79 -6.89 -11.86
N THR A 96 7.36 -5.66 -11.65
CA THR A 96 8.16 -4.61 -11.02
C THR A 96 7.29 -3.45 -10.59
N GLY A 97 7.81 -2.58 -9.75
CA GLY A 97 7.15 -1.33 -9.40
C GLY A 97 8.09 -0.35 -8.71
N VAL A 98 7.69 0.91 -8.68
CA VAL A 98 8.35 1.98 -7.92
C VAL A 98 7.30 2.88 -7.31
N ILE A 99 7.37 3.06 -6.00
CA ILE A 99 6.55 4.05 -5.29
C ILE A 99 7.42 5.04 -4.55
N VAL A 100 6.98 6.31 -4.53
CA VAL A 100 7.64 7.37 -3.75
C VAL A 100 6.79 7.68 -2.53
N VAL A 101 7.37 7.51 -1.35
CA VAL A 101 6.71 7.68 -0.05
C VAL A 101 7.36 8.83 0.74
N ASP A 102 6.63 9.44 1.68
CA ASP A 102 7.17 10.49 2.54
C ASP A 102 8.02 9.94 3.68
N GLU A 103 7.61 8.83 4.25
CA GLU A 103 8.32 8.09 5.29
C GLU A 103 8.17 6.59 5.00
N PRO A 104 9.15 5.77 5.39
CA PRO A 104 8.96 4.33 5.37
C PRO A 104 7.78 4.01 6.29
N GLY A 105 6.75 3.33 5.79
CA GLY A 105 5.68 2.81 6.62
C GLY A 105 6.24 1.83 7.68
N ASN A 106 5.46 1.49 8.69
CA ASN A 106 5.84 0.49 9.68
C ASN A 106 6.19 -0.88 9.05
N SER A 107 5.77 -1.11 7.80
CA SER A 107 6.18 -2.27 7.00
C SER A 107 7.62 -2.14 6.47
N ALA A 108 8.19 -0.92 6.42
CA ALA A 108 9.53 -0.64 5.92
C ALA A 108 10.58 -0.44 7.03
N SER A 109 10.21 -0.63 8.32
CA SER A 109 11.16 -0.57 9.43
C SER A 109 12.20 -1.71 9.42
N GLU A 110 12.11 -2.64 8.47
CA GLU A 110 13.06 -3.75 8.28
C GLU A 110 13.47 -3.98 6.81
N GLY A 111 13.63 -2.93 6.02
CA GLY A 111 13.97 -3.06 4.59
C GLY A 111 12.78 -3.53 3.75
N ASP A 112 12.91 -3.48 2.42
CA ASP A 112 11.89 -4.09 1.56
C ASP A 112 11.58 -5.51 2.06
N PRO A 113 10.29 -5.87 2.27
CA PRO A 113 9.97 -7.23 2.68
C PRO A 113 10.68 -8.19 1.73
N ALA A 114 11.35 -9.20 2.28
CA ALA A 114 12.10 -10.16 1.47
C ALA A 114 11.15 -10.72 0.39
N GLY A 115 11.41 -10.35 -0.88
CA GLY A 115 10.55 -10.72 -2.01
C GLY A 115 9.62 -9.61 -2.52
N SER A 116 9.67 -8.37 -1.97
CA SER A 116 8.95 -7.23 -2.55
C SER A 116 9.38 -7.00 -4.01
N ARG A 117 8.39 -6.79 -4.89
CA ARG A 117 8.60 -6.45 -6.30
C ARG A 117 8.42 -4.97 -6.58
N ILE A 118 8.02 -4.22 -5.56
CA ILE A 118 7.78 -2.78 -5.62
C ILE A 118 8.84 -2.08 -4.79
N GLU A 119 9.73 -1.34 -5.45
CA GLU A 119 10.75 -0.51 -4.80
C GLU A 119 10.07 0.67 -4.08
N ARG A 120 10.47 0.92 -2.83
CA ARG A 120 10.01 2.03 -2.02
C ARG A 120 11.09 3.09 -1.90
N VAL A 121 10.83 4.27 -2.44
CA VAL A 121 11.77 5.40 -2.40
C VAL A 121 11.25 6.46 -1.45
N VAL A 122 12.06 6.87 -0.48
CA VAL A 122 11.70 7.95 0.44
C VAL A 122 11.95 9.28 -0.22
N GLY A 123 10.87 10.03 -0.48
CA GLY A 123 10.89 11.27 -1.26
C GLY A 123 10.88 12.56 -0.46
N GLY A 124 10.76 12.47 0.86
CA GLY A 124 10.62 13.61 1.76
C GLY A 124 9.28 14.37 1.62
N HIS A 125 8.83 14.93 2.74
CA HIS A 125 7.64 15.76 2.80
C HIS A 125 7.76 16.77 3.95
N PRO A 126 7.39 18.06 3.81
CA PRO A 126 6.78 18.71 2.62
C PRO A 126 7.78 19.14 1.55
N VAL A 127 9.07 18.99 1.79
CA VAL A 127 10.11 19.41 0.83
C VAL A 127 10.61 18.15 0.08
N PRO A 128 10.48 18.11 -1.27
CA PRO A 128 11.02 17.01 -2.04
C PRO A 128 12.54 16.89 -1.87
N THR A 129 13.03 15.65 -1.82
CA THR A 129 14.47 15.34 -1.81
C THR A 129 14.95 14.91 -3.20
N SER A 130 16.26 14.87 -3.41
CA SER A 130 16.86 14.32 -4.64
C SER A 130 16.45 12.87 -4.88
N GLU A 131 16.39 12.07 -3.81
CA GLU A 131 15.98 10.67 -3.87
C GLU A 131 14.52 10.54 -4.35
N GLY A 132 13.62 11.43 -3.88
CA GLY A 132 12.24 11.47 -4.33
C GLY A 132 12.10 11.83 -5.81
N VAL A 133 12.94 12.76 -6.29
CA VAL A 133 12.99 13.09 -7.73
C VAL A 133 13.47 11.89 -8.54
N ASP A 134 14.58 11.27 -8.13
CA ASP A 134 15.14 10.09 -8.80
C ASP A 134 14.14 8.91 -8.80
N GLY A 135 13.39 8.71 -7.71
CA GLY A 135 12.32 7.71 -7.64
C GLY A 135 11.18 8.01 -8.59
N THR A 136 10.80 9.30 -8.68
CA THR A 136 9.77 9.75 -9.62
C THR A 136 10.21 9.55 -11.08
N ASP A 137 11.45 9.87 -11.41
CA ASP A 137 11.98 9.68 -12.76
C ASP A 137 11.97 8.20 -13.15
N ARG A 138 12.33 7.29 -12.23
CA ARG A 138 12.23 5.83 -12.44
C ARG A 138 10.78 5.38 -12.65
N ALA A 139 9.83 5.88 -11.88
CA ALA A 139 8.40 5.60 -12.08
C ALA A 139 7.92 6.07 -13.47
N VAL A 140 8.32 7.27 -13.88
CA VAL A 140 8.01 7.81 -15.21
C VAL A 140 8.65 6.97 -16.33
N GLU A 141 9.86 6.50 -16.16
CA GLU A 141 10.53 5.61 -17.13
C GLU A 141 9.80 4.27 -17.24
N LEU A 142 9.36 3.68 -16.13
CA LEU A 142 8.55 2.46 -16.16
C LEU A 142 7.26 2.66 -16.96
N VAL A 143 6.52 3.75 -16.70
CA VAL A 143 5.29 4.06 -17.44
C VAL A 143 5.57 4.31 -18.93
N ARG A 144 6.66 5.01 -19.27
CA ARG A 144 7.05 5.25 -20.68
C ARG A 144 7.49 3.98 -21.41
N SER A 145 7.97 2.98 -20.69
CA SER A 145 8.33 1.68 -21.24
C SER A 145 7.15 0.74 -21.44
N ALA A 146 5.95 1.13 -20.96
CA ALA A 146 4.74 0.35 -21.11
C ALA A 146 4.25 0.38 -22.58
N ASP A 147 3.77 -0.75 -23.03
CA ASP A 147 3.13 -0.96 -24.32
C ASP A 147 1.68 -1.41 -24.16
N GLU A 148 1.04 -1.84 -25.22
CA GLU A 148 -0.36 -2.29 -25.22
C GLU A 148 -0.59 -3.57 -24.41
N ASN A 149 0.46 -4.33 -24.12
CA ASN A 149 0.41 -5.56 -23.32
C ASN A 149 0.87 -5.34 -21.86
N THR A 150 1.08 -4.09 -21.46
CA THR A 150 1.53 -3.74 -20.11
C THR A 150 0.38 -3.13 -19.32
N LEU A 151 -0.01 -3.79 -18.22
CA LEU A 151 -0.93 -3.20 -17.24
C LEU A 151 -0.14 -2.33 -16.26
N VAL A 152 -0.47 -1.04 -16.21
CA VAL A 152 0.07 -0.11 -15.20
C VAL A 152 -1.00 0.14 -14.15
N VAL A 153 -0.65 -0.10 -12.90
CA VAL A 153 -1.52 0.07 -11.71
C VAL A 153 -1.01 1.18 -10.84
#